data_df76cf7e5e01cff04e4e36e87a3fc7ec
#
_entry.id   df76cf7e5e01cff04e4e36e87a3fc7ec
#
_cell.length_a   1.000
_cell.length_b   1.000
_cell.length_c   1.000
_cell.angle_alpha   90.00
_cell.angle_beta   90.00
_cell.angle_gamma   90.00
#
_symmetry.space_group_name_H-M   'P 1'
#
loop_
_entity.id
_entity.type
_entity.pdbx_description
1 polymer ?
#
loop_
_entity_poly.entity_id
_entity_poly.type
_entity_poly.pdbx_seq_one_letter_code
_entity_poly.pdbx_strand_id
1 'polypeptide(L)'
;MTKQESLRQIERLVEKYEKLTPAQRRGYNESMTCKDFILPLFQALGWDVYNKFTDYEVTSEAQVSGKRVDYAFHSNNTTKFFLEAKKIEVDLREERWAEQAVMYAWHKSVSWAILTDFESLKVFNAEWDEPDIEKSIIFEIPYKNYLTDERLWLLSKQAMEAGELDKYATENFKKPKREPVDKQLAADLVRWRKILFDNIKAWNSDKSLNDKQIGEAVQ
;
A
#
# COMPACT_ATOMS: atom_id res chain seq x y z
N MET A 1 18.09 8.74 -11.35
CA MET A 1 17.45 8.83 -12.69
C MET A 1 16.60 10.11 -12.70
N THR A 2 16.68 10.90 -13.76
CA THR A 2 15.87 12.12 -13.88
C THR A 2 14.44 11.78 -14.35
N LYS A 3 13.45 12.64 -14.05
CA LYS A 3 12.06 12.46 -14.52
C LYS A 3 12.00 12.29 -16.05
N GLN A 4 12.85 13.01 -16.78
CA GLN A 4 12.91 12.93 -18.25
C GLN A 4 13.43 11.58 -18.75
N GLU A 5 14.45 11.02 -18.09
CA GLU A 5 14.94 9.66 -18.41
C GLU A 5 13.88 8.60 -18.12
N SER A 6 13.19 8.74 -17.00
CA SER A 6 12.07 7.88 -16.61
C SER A 6 10.95 7.92 -17.67
N LEU A 7 10.50 9.10 -18.08
CA LEU A 7 9.49 9.25 -19.12
C LEU A 7 9.87 8.54 -20.42
N ARG A 8 11.13 8.67 -20.87
CA ARG A 8 11.62 7.96 -22.07
C ARG A 8 11.59 6.44 -21.91
N GLN A 9 11.84 5.93 -20.71
CA GLN A 9 11.77 4.48 -20.45
C GLN A 9 10.31 4.02 -20.47
N ILE A 10 9.39 4.77 -19.85
CA ILE A 10 7.95 4.46 -19.85
C ILE A 10 7.40 4.51 -21.29
N GLU A 11 7.77 5.52 -22.08
CA GLU A 11 7.40 5.62 -23.49
C GLU A 11 7.80 4.36 -24.29
N ARG A 12 9.04 3.89 -24.12
CA ARG A 12 9.51 2.65 -24.77
C ARG A 12 8.69 1.41 -24.34
N LEU A 13 8.26 1.36 -23.08
CA LEU A 13 7.42 0.26 -22.60
C LEU A 13 6.03 0.30 -23.24
N VAL A 14 5.43 1.49 -23.32
CA VAL A 14 4.13 1.70 -23.99
C VAL A 14 4.25 1.32 -25.47
N GLU A 15 5.26 1.82 -26.18
CA GLU A 15 5.51 1.44 -27.58
C GLU A 15 5.72 -0.07 -27.77
N LYS A 16 6.50 -0.70 -26.86
CA LYS A 16 6.71 -2.16 -26.89
C LYS A 16 5.40 -2.89 -26.78
N TYR A 17 4.52 -2.46 -25.84
CA TYR A 17 3.21 -3.04 -25.64
C TYR A 17 2.30 -2.86 -26.87
N GLU A 18 2.25 -1.66 -27.45
CA GLU A 18 1.41 -1.35 -28.62
C GLU A 18 1.81 -2.13 -29.87
N LYS A 19 3.08 -2.48 -30.00
CA LYS A 19 3.59 -3.32 -31.10
C LYS A 19 3.20 -4.79 -30.98
N LEU A 20 2.68 -5.25 -29.82
CA LEU A 20 2.23 -6.62 -29.67
C LEU A 20 0.94 -6.86 -30.46
N THR A 21 0.95 -7.91 -31.26
CA THR A 21 -0.29 -8.38 -31.92
C THR A 21 -1.24 -8.99 -30.88
N PRO A 22 -2.55 -9.06 -31.17
CA PRO A 22 -3.51 -9.71 -30.27
C PRO A 22 -3.13 -11.16 -29.92
N ALA A 23 -2.54 -11.90 -30.85
CA ALA A 23 -2.07 -13.25 -30.59
C ALA A 23 -0.89 -13.29 -29.60
N GLN A 24 0.04 -12.34 -29.72
CA GLN A 24 1.15 -12.21 -28.79
C GLN A 24 0.66 -11.81 -27.39
N ARG A 25 -0.28 -10.86 -27.27
CA ARG A 25 -0.86 -10.47 -25.98
C ARG A 25 -1.50 -11.66 -25.26
N ARG A 26 -2.34 -12.43 -25.97
CA ARG A 26 -2.93 -13.66 -25.40
C ARG A 26 -1.91 -14.72 -24.98
N GLY A 27 -0.72 -14.69 -25.58
CA GLY A 27 0.38 -15.60 -25.22
C GLY A 27 1.16 -15.20 -23.98
N TYR A 28 0.97 -13.98 -23.47
CA TYR A 28 1.63 -13.55 -22.24
C TYR A 28 1.06 -14.25 -21.01
N ASN A 29 1.90 -14.87 -20.23
CA ASN A 29 1.58 -15.29 -18.88
C ASN A 29 1.98 -14.19 -17.87
N GLU A 30 1.62 -14.39 -16.63
CA GLU A 30 1.89 -13.43 -15.54
C GLU A 30 3.39 -13.15 -15.37
N SER A 31 4.22 -14.19 -15.35
CA SER A 31 5.68 -14.04 -15.22
C SER A 31 6.29 -13.23 -16.37
N MET A 32 5.81 -13.44 -17.60
CA MET A 32 6.24 -12.65 -18.77
C MET A 32 5.77 -11.20 -18.65
N THR A 33 4.53 -10.97 -18.21
CA THR A 33 3.99 -9.62 -18.00
C THR A 33 4.81 -8.86 -16.95
N CYS A 34 5.11 -9.52 -15.82
CA CYS A 34 5.97 -8.94 -14.77
C CYS A 34 7.34 -8.56 -15.32
N LYS A 35 8.03 -9.51 -15.96
CA LYS A 35 9.39 -9.33 -16.47
C LYS A 35 9.50 -8.25 -17.54
N ASP A 36 8.54 -8.24 -18.48
CA ASP A 36 8.64 -7.46 -19.71
C ASP A 36 8.03 -6.07 -19.61
N PHE A 37 7.12 -5.85 -18.63
CA PHE A 37 6.33 -4.62 -18.53
C PHE A 37 6.26 -4.07 -17.10
N ILE A 38 5.79 -4.87 -16.13
CA ILE A 38 5.48 -4.35 -14.78
C ILE A 38 6.76 -3.95 -14.04
N LEU A 39 7.71 -4.87 -13.87
CA LEU A 39 8.98 -4.55 -13.19
C LEU A 39 9.76 -3.44 -13.89
N PRO A 40 9.89 -3.42 -15.25
CA PRO A 40 10.50 -2.30 -15.94
C PRO A 40 9.79 -0.96 -15.73
N LEU A 41 8.45 -0.93 -15.57
CA LEU A 41 7.71 0.29 -15.21
C LEU A 41 8.15 0.82 -13.85
N PHE A 42 8.20 -0.06 -12.83
CA PHE A 42 8.66 0.34 -11.49
C PHE A 42 10.15 0.69 -11.46
N GLN A 43 10.97 0.04 -12.29
CA GLN A 43 12.36 0.44 -12.48
C GLN A 43 12.47 1.87 -13.04
N ALA A 44 11.62 2.24 -14.00
CA ALA A 44 11.55 3.60 -14.53
C ALA A 44 11.05 4.60 -13.47
N LEU A 45 10.28 4.18 -12.48
CA LEU A 45 9.87 4.97 -11.32
C LEU A 45 10.94 5.04 -10.20
N GLY A 46 12.13 4.48 -10.43
CA GLY A 46 13.30 4.62 -9.56
C GLY A 46 13.53 3.49 -8.56
N TRP A 47 12.75 2.40 -8.65
CA TRP A 47 12.93 1.23 -7.80
C TRP A 47 14.01 0.27 -8.33
N ASP A 48 14.85 -0.27 -7.44
CA ASP A 48 15.83 -1.32 -7.78
C ASP A 48 15.16 -2.70 -7.80
N VAL A 49 14.32 -2.92 -8.81
CA VAL A 49 13.49 -4.13 -8.93
C VAL A 49 14.26 -5.45 -9.04
N TYR A 50 15.56 -5.37 -9.28
CA TYR A 50 16.45 -6.55 -9.36
C TYR A 50 17.45 -6.62 -8.22
N ASN A 51 17.32 -5.74 -7.22
CA ASN A 51 18.22 -5.64 -6.06
C ASN A 51 19.72 -5.62 -6.47
N LYS A 52 20.06 -4.82 -7.50
CA LYS A 52 21.43 -4.70 -8.00
C LYS A 52 22.32 -3.83 -7.11
N PHE A 53 21.70 -2.89 -6.41
CA PHE A 53 22.37 -1.88 -5.60
C PHE A 53 21.90 -1.91 -4.14
N THR A 54 20.83 -2.63 -3.86
CA THR A 54 20.21 -2.76 -2.54
C THR A 54 19.97 -4.23 -2.24
N ASP A 55 20.00 -4.61 -0.95
CA ASP A 55 19.85 -6.02 -0.59
C ASP A 55 18.39 -6.50 -0.63
N TYR A 56 17.39 -5.63 -0.43
CA TYR A 56 15.98 -6.03 -0.29
C TYR A 56 15.00 -4.91 -0.67
N GLU A 57 15.22 -4.19 -1.77
CA GLU A 57 14.29 -3.13 -2.15
C GLU A 57 12.99 -3.69 -2.72
N VAL A 58 13.09 -4.73 -3.54
CA VAL A 58 11.92 -5.45 -4.05
C VAL A 58 12.08 -6.94 -3.78
N THR A 59 11.12 -7.50 -3.05
CA THR A 59 11.10 -8.94 -2.77
C THR A 59 9.92 -9.59 -3.47
N SER A 60 10.17 -10.77 -4.06
CA SER A 60 9.11 -11.60 -4.63
C SER A 60 8.57 -12.53 -3.55
N GLU A 61 7.26 -12.79 -3.58
CA GLU A 61 6.60 -13.87 -2.84
C GLU A 61 6.73 -13.81 -1.32
N ALA A 62 6.17 -12.79 -0.69
CA ALA A 62 5.97 -12.84 0.75
C ALA A 62 4.78 -13.75 1.09
N GLN A 63 5.01 -14.94 1.66
CA GLN A 63 3.94 -15.79 2.20
C GLN A 63 3.52 -15.32 3.59
N VAL A 64 2.24 -15.06 3.79
CA VAL A 64 1.64 -14.91 5.12
C VAL A 64 0.26 -15.51 5.16
N SER A 65 0.04 -16.41 6.11
CA SER A 65 -1.27 -17.04 6.39
C SER A 65 -1.93 -17.71 5.16
N GLY A 66 -1.12 -18.33 4.28
CA GLY A 66 -1.62 -19.05 3.11
C GLY A 66 -2.04 -18.18 1.92
N LYS A 67 -1.90 -16.86 2.01
CA LYS A 67 -2.08 -15.91 0.90
C LYS A 67 -0.73 -15.38 0.45
N ARG A 68 -0.62 -15.02 -0.82
CA ARG A 68 0.64 -14.64 -1.49
C ARG A 68 0.39 -13.34 -2.24
N VAL A 69 1.32 -12.38 -2.16
CA VAL A 69 1.41 -11.27 -3.12
C VAL A 69 2.64 -11.49 -3.97
N ASP A 70 2.62 -10.96 -5.19
CA ASP A 70 3.72 -11.18 -6.12
C ASP A 70 4.97 -10.42 -5.72
N TYR A 71 4.83 -9.15 -5.28
CA TYR A 71 5.97 -8.33 -4.89
C TYR A 71 5.66 -7.43 -3.69
N ALA A 72 6.69 -7.22 -2.86
CA ALA A 72 6.72 -6.21 -1.82
C ALA A 72 7.82 -5.20 -2.12
N PHE A 73 7.50 -3.91 -2.03
CA PHE A 73 8.42 -2.81 -2.27
C PHE A 73 8.79 -2.15 -0.95
N HIS A 74 10.10 -2.08 -0.69
CA HIS A 74 10.64 -1.60 0.58
C HIS A 74 11.53 -0.38 0.38
N SER A 75 11.53 0.51 1.35
CA SER A 75 12.50 1.59 1.47
C SER A 75 12.73 1.92 2.93
N ASN A 76 14.00 2.18 3.33
CA ASN A 76 14.37 2.47 4.70
C ASN A 76 13.87 1.41 5.70
N ASN A 77 14.03 0.12 5.36
CA ASN A 77 13.57 -1.04 6.13
C ASN A 77 12.05 -1.07 6.42
N THR A 78 11.26 -0.36 5.62
CA THR A 78 9.81 -0.30 5.75
C THR A 78 9.16 -0.70 4.43
N THR A 79 8.17 -1.60 4.48
CA THR A 79 7.36 -1.93 3.32
C THR A 79 6.49 -0.72 2.96
N LYS A 80 6.61 -0.24 1.73
CA LYS A 80 5.87 0.91 1.22
C LYS A 80 4.54 0.50 0.62
N PHE A 81 4.54 -0.56 -0.17
CA PHE A 81 3.33 -1.13 -0.76
C PHE A 81 3.54 -2.58 -1.17
N PHE A 82 2.42 -3.27 -1.37
CA PHE A 82 2.38 -4.57 -2.03
C PHE A 82 1.84 -4.42 -3.44
N LEU A 83 2.36 -5.25 -4.33
CA LEU A 83 1.96 -5.28 -5.73
C LEU A 83 1.46 -6.68 -6.07
N GLU A 84 0.23 -6.73 -6.56
CA GLU A 84 -0.39 -7.90 -7.19
C GLU A 84 -0.35 -7.71 -8.69
N ALA A 85 0.29 -8.61 -9.39
CA ALA A 85 0.43 -8.59 -10.83
C ALA A 85 -0.53 -9.57 -11.49
N LYS A 86 -1.03 -9.20 -12.66
CA LYS A 86 -1.83 -10.10 -13.49
C LYS A 86 -1.25 -10.15 -14.90
N LYS A 87 -1.57 -11.21 -15.64
CA LYS A 87 -1.21 -11.27 -17.05
C LYS A 87 -2.00 -10.24 -17.85
N ILE A 88 -1.46 -9.79 -18.97
CA ILE A 88 -2.12 -8.95 -19.96
C ILE A 88 -3.51 -9.53 -20.34
N GLU A 89 -4.46 -8.65 -20.61
CA GLU A 89 -5.86 -8.97 -20.97
C GLU A 89 -6.68 -9.67 -19.86
N VAL A 90 -6.29 -9.52 -18.58
CA VAL A 90 -7.15 -9.92 -17.45
C VAL A 90 -8.13 -8.78 -17.15
N ASP A 91 -9.38 -9.13 -16.90
CA ASP A 91 -10.34 -8.12 -16.43
C ASP A 91 -10.06 -7.76 -14.95
N LEU A 92 -9.33 -6.66 -14.73
CA LEU A 92 -9.00 -6.16 -13.39
C LEU A 92 -10.21 -5.57 -12.64
N ARG A 93 -11.44 -5.59 -13.22
CA ARG A 93 -12.68 -5.22 -12.54
C ARG A 93 -13.24 -6.36 -11.70
N GLU A 94 -12.75 -7.59 -11.89
CA GLU A 94 -13.13 -8.69 -11.02
C GLU A 94 -12.66 -8.41 -9.59
N GLU A 95 -13.61 -8.25 -8.68
CA GLU A 95 -13.41 -7.85 -7.27
C GLU A 95 -12.38 -8.73 -6.54
N ARG A 96 -12.35 -10.03 -6.84
CA ARG A 96 -11.40 -10.99 -6.24
C ARG A 96 -9.93 -10.57 -6.33
N TRP A 97 -9.53 -9.85 -7.41
CA TRP A 97 -8.14 -9.41 -7.56
C TRP A 97 -7.80 -8.24 -6.64
N ALA A 98 -8.73 -7.29 -6.53
CA ALA A 98 -8.60 -6.18 -5.60
C ALA A 98 -8.63 -6.67 -4.14
N GLU A 99 -9.56 -7.59 -3.81
CA GLU A 99 -9.62 -8.21 -2.49
C GLU A 99 -8.30 -8.90 -2.11
N GLN A 100 -7.70 -9.64 -3.03
CA GLN A 100 -6.42 -10.32 -2.78
C GLN A 100 -5.34 -9.31 -2.40
N ALA A 101 -5.16 -8.24 -3.19
CA ALA A 101 -4.15 -7.23 -2.98
C ALA A 101 -4.38 -6.45 -1.66
N VAL A 102 -5.62 -5.96 -1.45
CA VAL A 102 -5.99 -5.14 -0.30
C VAL A 102 -5.92 -5.93 1.01
N MET A 103 -6.51 -7.12 1.05
CA MET A 103 -6.52 -7.95 2.25
C MET A 103 -5.12 -8.34 2.70
N TYR A 104 -4.21 -8.60 1.75
CA TYR A 104 -2.83 -8.89 2.10
C TYR A 104 -2.14 -7.68 2.73
N ALA A 105 -2.28 -6.50 2.14
CA ALA A 105 -1.71 -5.27 2.65
C ALA A 105 -2.28 -4.92 4.04
N TRP A 106 -3.58 -5.08 4.22
CA TRP A 106 -4.26 -4.86 5.49
C TRP A 106 -3.72 -5.77 6.61
N HIS A 107 -3.60 -7.07 6.35
CA HIS A 107 -3.04 -8.04 7.32
C HIS A 107 -1.59 -7.74 7.72
N LYS A 108 -0.85 -7.07 6.85
CA LYS A 108 0.54 -6.67 7.07
C LYS A 108 0.69 -5.25 7.63
N SER A 109 -0.41 -4.56 7.88
CA SER A 109 -0.40 -3.16 8.31
C SER A 109 0.35 -2.24 7.34
N VAL A 110 0.25 -2.54 6.03
CA VAL A 110 0.79 -1.71 4.95
C VAL A 110 -0.35 -0.94 4.32
N SER A 111 -0.21 0.37 4.22
CA SER A 111 -1.29 1.27 3.79
C SER A 111 -1.68 1.07 2.33
N TRP A 112 -0.74 0.65 1.47
CA TRP A 112 -0.91 0.71 0.03
C TRP A 112 -0.84 -0.67 -0.62
N ALA A 113 -1.82 -0.94 -1.49
CA ALA A 113 -1.82 -2.07 -2.40
C ALA A 113 -1.96 -1.59 -3.84
N ILE A 114 -1.24 -2.24 -4.75
CA ILE A 114 -1.28 -1.95 -6.18
C ILE A 114 -1.67 -3.22 -6.91
N LEU A 115 -2.62 -3.11 -7.83
CA LEU A 115 -3.03 -4.18 -8.74
C LEU A 115 -2.78 -3.72 -10.17
N THR A 116 -2.07 -4.53 -10.98
CA THR A 116 -1.78 -4.16 -12.37
C THR A 116 -1.55 -5.37 -13.25
N ASP A 117 -1.94 -5.25 -14.50
CA ASP A 117 -1.59 -6.13 -15.63
C ASP A 117 -0.77 -5.38 -16.70
N PHE A 118 -0.29 -4.18 -16.38
CA PHE A 118 0.30 -3.17 -17.23
C PHE A 118 -0.73 -2.37 -18.04
N GLU A 119 -1.83 -2.96 -18.52
CA GLU A 119 -2.88 -2.23 -19.27
C GLU A 119 -3.61 -1.22 -18.40
N SER A 120 -3.75 -1.55 -17.11
CA SER A 120 -4.25 -0.65 -16.08
C SER A 120 -3.45 -0.83 -14.78
N LEU A 121 -3.32 0.24 -14.01
CA LEU A 121 -2.70 0.26 -12.71
C LEU A 121 -3.69 0.89 -11.72
N LYS A 122 -4.10 0.11 -10.73
CA LYS A 122 -5.01 0.53 -9.66
C LYS A 122 -4.27 0.63 -8.34
N VAL A 123 -4.47 1.73 -7.63
CA VAL A 123 -3.90 1.97 -6.29
C VAL A 123 -5.00 2.00 -5.27
N PHE A 124 -4.84 1.21 -4.21
CA PHE A 124 -5.81 1.04 -3.13
C PHE A 124 -5.24 1.50 -1.80
N ASN A 125 -6.09 2.10 -0.98
CA ASN A 125 -5.82 2.30 0.43
C ASN A 125 -6.30 1.06 1.21
N ALA A 126 -5.38 0.21 1.64
CA ALA A 126 -5.69 -1.00 2.41
C ALA A 126 -6.12 -0.73 3.86
N GLU A 127 -6.03 0.51 4.33
CA GLU A 127 -6.51 0.92 5.66
C GLU A 127 -7.96 1.41 5.64
N TRP A 128 -8.58 1.40 4.47
CA TRP A 128 -9.96 1.80 4.30
C TRP A 128 -10.89 0.71 4.85
N ASP A 129 -11.55 1.00 5.96
CA ASP A 129 -12.43 0.06 6.68
C ASP A 129 -13.86 0.16 6.13
N GLU A 130 -14.03 -0.13 4.84
CA GLU A 130 -15.36 -0.21 4.22
C GLU A 130 -15.54 -1.56 3.50
N PRO A 131 -16.77 -2.14 3.54
CA PRO A 131 -17.05 -3.42 2.88
C PRO A 131 -16.86 -3.36 1.36
N ASP A 132 -17.03 -2.18 0.76
CA ASP A 132 -16.93 -1.94 -0.67
C ASP A 132 -15.49 -1.60 -1.04
N ILE A 133 -14.82 -2.56 -1.66
CA ILE A 133 -13.42 -2.43 -2.03
C ILE A 133 -13.19 -1.36 -3.11
N GLU A 134 -14.20 -1.04 -3.92
CA GLU A 134 -14.10 0.02 -4.92
C GLU A 134 -13.89 1.40 -4.27
N LYS A 135 -14.43 1.59 -3.08
CA LYS A 135 -14.23 2.83 -2.31
C LYS A 135 -12.81 2.99 -1.79
N SER A 136 -12.06 1.91 -1.67
CA SER A 136 -10.64 1.95 -1.30
C SER A 136 -9.72 2.38 -2.44
N ILE A 137 -10.23 2.48 -3.68
CA ILE A 137 -9.46 2.93 -4.84
C ILE A 137 -9.10 4.41 -4.68
N ILE A 138 -7.81 4.69 -4.68
CA ILE A 138 -7.29 6.06 -4.68
C ILE A 138 -7.34 6.63 -6.09
N PHE A 139 -6.80 5.87 -7.05
CA PHE A 139 -6.86 6.18 -8.47
C PHE A 139 -6.59 4.94 -9.33
N GLU A 140 -7.00 5.04 -10.57
CA GLU A 140 -6.68 4.10 -11.64
C GLU A 140 -6.05 4.87 -12.81
N ILE A 141 -5.01 4.29 -13.43
CA ILE A 141 -4.30 4.86 -14.57
C ILE A 141 -4.20 3.81 -15.66
N PRO A 142 -4.87 3.96 -16.80
CA PRO A 142 -4.67 3.11 -17.98
C PRO A 142 -3.30 3.40 -18.61
N TYR A 143 -2.66 2.39 -19.23
CA TYR A 143 -1.32 2.53 -19.82
C TYR A 143 -1.19 3.68 -20.82
N LYS A 144 -2.28 4.01 -21.54
CA LYS A 144 -2.33 5.15 -22.47
C LYS A 144 -2.06 6.51 -21.81
N ASN A 145 -2.27 6.58 -20.50
CA ASN A 145 -2.11 7.79 -19.71
C ASN A 145 -0.79 7.79 -18.90
N TYR A 146 0.04 6.76 -18.97
CA TYR A 146 1.28 6.69 -18.18
C TYR A 146 2.26 7.85 -18.44
N LEU A 147 2.21 8.45 -19.62
CA LEU A 147 3.07 9.59 -19.97
C LEU A 147 2.47 10.96 -19.59
N THR A 148 1.17 11.02 -19.30
CA THR A 148 0.43 12.28 -19.09
C THR A 148 -0.19 12.41 -17.72
N ASP A 149 -0.42 11.30 -17.02
CA ASP A 149 -1.02 11.31 -15.68
C ASP A 149 0.05 11.48 -14.61
N GLU A 150 0.12 12.66 -14.02
CA GLU A 150 1.10 12.99 -12.97
C GLU A 150 0.97 12.10 -11.72
N ARG A 151 -0.18 11.46 -11.49
CA ARG A 151 -0.39 10.57 -10.35
C ARG A 151 0.49 9.32 -10.40
N LEU A 152 0.96 8.92 -11.59
CA LEU A 152 1.92 7.83 -11.72
C LEU A 152 3.19 8.08 -10.90
N TRP A 153 3.61 9.35 -10.81
CA TRP A 153 4.83 9.74 -10.07
C TRP A 153 4.71 9.59 -8.56
N LEU A 154 3.48 9.54 -8.01
CA LEU A 154 3.24 9.24 -6.59
C LEU A 154 3.77 7.84 -6.21
N LEU A 155 3.92 6.94 -7.20
CA LEU A 155 4.45 5.60 -7.02
C LEU A 155 5.98 5.53 -7.22
N SER A 156 6.64 6.64 -7.56
CA SER A 156 8.09 6.68 -7.62
C SER A 156 8.69 6.47 -6.24
N LYS A 157 9.89 5.86 -6.20
CA LYS A 157 10.61 5.65 -4.94
C LYS A 157 10.73 6.94 -4.14
N GLN A 158 11.13 8.03 -4.79
CA GLN A 158 11.31 9.33 -4.16
C GLN A 158 10.00 9.86 -3.55
N ALA A 159 8.88 9.79 -4.27
CA ALA A 159 7.58 10.26 -3.79
C ALA A 159 7.07 9.40 -2.62
N MET A 160 7.25 8.08 -2.70
CA MET A 160 6.89 7.15 -1.63
C MET A 160 7.72 7.38 -0.36
N GLU A 161 9.01 7.69 -0.49
CA GLU A 161 9.88 8.06 0.63
C GLU A 161 9.48 9.40 1.26
N ALA A 162 9.04 10.35 0.44
CA ALA A 162 8.58 11.66 0.88
C ALA A 162 7.13 11.67 1.43
N GLY A 163 6.40 10.54 1.35
CA GLY A 163 5.01 10.44 1.80
C GLY A 163 4.03 11.22 0.91
N GLU A 164 4.37 11.45 -0.36
CA GLU A 164 3.51 12.23 -1.28
C GLU A 164 2.19 11.52 -1.59
N LEU A 165 2.19 10.18 -1.67
CA LEU A 165 0.95 9.41 -1.84
C LEU A 165 0.03 9.54 -0.63
N ASP A 166 0.58 9.51 0.59
CA ASP A 166 -0.18 9.72 1.82
C ASP A 166 -0.81 11.12 1.87
N LYS A 167 -0.05 12.12 1.47
CA LYS A 167 -0.52 13.50 1.39
C LYS A 167 -1.62 13.63 0.35
N TYR A 168 -1.42 13.11 -0.86
CA TYR A 168 -2.42 13.10 -1.93
C TYR A 168 -3.73 12.44 -1.48
N ALA A 169 -3.64 11.25 -0.86
CA ALA A 169 -4.82 10.53 -0.38
C ALA A 169 -5.57 11.31 0.71
N THR A 170 -4.85 11.96 1.63
CA THR A 170 -5.45 12.79 2.68
C THR A 170 -6.16 14.02 2.11
N GLU A 171 -5.54 14.71 1.16
CA GLU A 171 -6.09 15.90 0.52
C GLU A 171 -7.33 15.59 -0.35
N ASN A 172 -7.42 14.37 -0.88
CA ASN A 172 -8.55 13.91 -1.68
C ASN A 172 -9.57 13.07 -0.90
N PHE A 173 -9.53 13.12 0.44
CA PHE A 173 -10.44 12.39 1.33
C PHE A 173 -10.45 10.86 1.12
N LYS A 174 -9.34 10.32 0.62
CA LYS A 174 -9.14 8.88 0.39
C LYS A 174 -8.31 8.21 1.49
N LYS A 175 -7.96 8.95 2.53
CA LYS A 175 -7.28 8.47 3.72
C LYS A 175 -7.81 9.26 4.93
N PRO A 176 -8.24 8.60 6.01
CA PRO A 176 -8.58 9.30 7.24
C PRO A 176 -7.34 10.04 7.76
N LYS A 177 -7.55 11.25 8.25
CA LYS A 177 -6.47 12.03 8.88
C LYS A 177 -6.03 11.30 10.13
N ARG A 178 -4.86 10.66 10.09
CA ARG A 178 -4.30 10.02 11.28
C ARG A 178 -3.82 11.07 12.26
N GLU A 179 -4.30 11.00 13.49
CA GLU A 179 -3.61 11.64 14.59
C GLU A 179 -2.35 10.81 14.94
N PRO A 180 -1.24 11.47 15.31
CA PRO A 180 -0.07 10.75 15.80
C PRO A 180 -0.48 9.76 16.89
N VAL A 181 -0.09 8.49 16.74
CA VAL A 181 -0.40 7.39 17.68
C VAL A 181 -0.08 7.79 19.12
N ASP A 182 1.00 8.54 19.31
CA ASP A 182 1.48 9.01 20.60
C ASP A 182 0.44 9.88 21.32
N LYS A 183 -0.26 10.78 20.60
CA LYS A 183 -1.30 11.65 21.21
C LYS A 183 -2.56 10.86 21.55
N GLN A 184 -3.00 9.99 20.65
CA GLN A 184 -4.18 9.18 20.86
C GLN A 184 -3.93 8.15 21.95
N LEU A 185 -2.80 7.45 21.91
CA LEU A 185 -2.41 6.50 22.93
C LEU A 185 -2.29 7.16 24.32
N ALA A 186 -1.67 8.32 24.40
CA ALA A 186 -1.58 9.07 25.66
C ALA A 186 -2.96 9.46 26.19
N ALA A 187 -3.86 9.94 25.34
CA ALA A 187 -5.24 10.27 25.75
C ALA A 187 -6.01 9.02 26.20
N ASP A 188 -5.88 7.90 25.49
CA ASP A 188 -6.53 6.64 25.84
C ASP A 188 -5.97 6.06 27.16
N LEU A 189 -4.66 6.10 27.38
CA LEU A 189 -4.05 5.69 28.64
C LEU A 189 -4.57 6.51 29.83
N VAL A 190 -4.67 7.83 29.68
CA VAL A 190 -5.25 8.70 30.72
C VAL A 190 -6.72 8.34 30.98
N ARG A 191 -7.49 8.11 29.94
CA ARG A 191 -8.91 7.71 30.02
C ARG A 191 -9.07 6.35 30.69
N TRP A 192 -8.28 5.34 30.28
CA TRP A 192 -8.34 3.99 30.84
C TRP A 192 -7.89 3.98 32.31
N ARG A 193 -6.85 4.74 32.64
CA ARG A 193 -6.43 4.92 34.03
C ARG A 193 -7.57 5.47 34.91
N LYS A 194 -8.28 6.47 34.40
CA LYS A 194 -9.44 7.02 35.13
C LYS A 194 -10.55 6.00 35.30
N ILE A 195 -10.89 5.25 34.25
CA ILE A 195 -11.92 4.20 34.30
C ILE A 195 -11.53 3.12 35.34
N LEU A 196 -10.27 2.69 35.33
CA LEU A 196 -9.77 1.70 36.29
C LEU A 196 -9.83 2.26 37.71
N PHE A 197 -9.40 3.49 37.92
CA PHE A 197 -9.48 4.13 39.23
C PHE A 197 -10.91 4.17 39.78
N ASP A 198 -11.84 4.66 38.96
CA ASP A 198 -13.26 4.79 39.33
C ASP A 198 -13.89 3.40 39.61
N ASN A 199 -13.55 2.39 38.80
CA ASN A 199 -14.01 1.01 39.01
C ASN A 199 -13.45 0.40 40.29
N ILE A 200 -12.16 0.52 40.56
CA ILE A 200 -11.56 0.01 41.80
C ILE A 200 -12.20 0.68 43.01
N LYS A 201 -12.42 1.99 42.95
CA LYS A 201 -13.08 2.75 44.00
C LYS A 201 -14.50 2.28 44.26
N ALA A 202 -15.28 2.07 43.18
CA ALA A 202 -16.67 1.62 43.25
C ALA A 202 -16.81 0.19 43.81
N TRP A 203 -15.94 -0.73 43.34
CA TRP A 203 -15.99 -2.15 43.73
C TRP A 203 -15.39 -2.44 45.12
N ASN A 204 -14.67 -1.50 45.71
CA ASN A 204 -14.05 -1.63 47.03
C ASN A 204 -14.52 -0.55 47.99
N SER A 205 -15.75 -0.06 47.82
CA SER A 205 -16.34 0.98 48.67
C SER A 205 -16.48 0.57 50.13
N ASP A 206 -16.54 -0.72 50.39
CA ASP A 206 -16.59 -1.36 51.73
C ASP A 206 -15.18 -1.57 52.38
N LYS A 207 -14.13 -1.41 51.59
CA LYS A 207 -12.74 -1.53 52.01
C LYS A 207 -12.14 -0.13 52.13
N SER A 208 -11.53 0.19 53.25
CA SER A 208 -10.95 1.52 53.54
C SER A 208 -9.73 1.83 52.70
N LEU A 209 -9.81 1.63 51.37
CA LEU A 209 -8.78 2.03 50.44
C LEU A 209 -8.85 3.53 50.18
N ASN A 210 -7.73 4.22 50.39
CA ASN A 210 -7.65 5.63 50.09
C ASN A 210 -7.27 5.87 48.63
N ASP A 211 -7.53 7.08 48.13
CA ASP A 211 -7.28 7.46 46.72
C ASP A 211 -5.79 7.31 46.33
N LYS A 212 -4.86 7.40 47.29
CA LYS A 212 -3.42 7.18 47.05
C LYS A 212 -3.15 5.71 46.73
N GLN A 213 -3.70 4.78 47.53
CA GLN A 213 -3.51 3.34 47.31
C GLN A 213 -4.14 2.88 45.99
N ILE A 214 -5.32 3.43 45.65
CA ILE A 214 -5.96 3.17 44.34
C ILE A 214 -5.10 3.74 43.21
N GLY A 215 -4.58 4.97 43.38
CA GLY A 215 -3.71 5.59 42.38
C GLY A 215 -2.42 4.83 42.12
N GLU A 216 -1.82 4.22 43.14
CA GLU A 216 -0.62 3.36 43.02
C GLU A 216 -0.94 2.03 42.32
N ALA A 217 -2.16 1.50 42.45
CA ALA A 217 -2.59 0.25 41.81
C ALA A 217 -2.88 0.39 40.31
N VAL A 218 -3.10 1.61 39.83
CA VAL A 218 -3.40 1.91 38.41
C VAL A 218 -2.27 2.65 37.68
N GLN A 219 -1.08 2.71 38.26
CA GLN A 219 0.13 3.21 37.61
C GLN A 219 0.64 2.22 36.58
#